data_3000f6c5371542bd66ad4103a8a9ea74
#
_entry.id   3000f6c5371542bd66ad4103a8a9ea74
#
_cell.length_a   1.000
_cell.length_b   1.000
_cell.length_c   1.000
_cell.angle_alpha   90.00
_cell.angle_beta   90.00
_cell.angle_gamma   90.00
#
_symmetry.space_group_name_H-M   'P 1'
#
loop_
_entity.id
_entity.type
_entity.pdbx_description
1 polymer ?
#
loop_
_entity_poly.entity_id
_entity_poly.type
_entity_poly.pdbx_seq_one_letter_code
_entity_poly.pdbx_strand_id
1 'polypeptide(L)'
;MLDGLKIDKAHIVGLSMGGFAALHFGFTYPARCRSIVVAGCGYGAAPGERAKFAEEAEASAQRFEELTMKKAAEGYALGPTRVQHQNKDPRGWREFADQLAEHSTEGAALTMRGVQKRRPSLFDLVEKMKTISAPTLIMTGDEDWPCLEPGILMKKNIPTAALVVMGNCGHNINLEEPALFNMHLSDLFQAADAGAWPTRDPRAMAGSILGR
;
A
#
# COMPACT_ATOMS: atom_id res chain seq x y z
N MET A 1 -13.14 2.77 -15.65
CA MET A 1 -13.19 4.19 -15.16
C MET A 1 -12.38 5.11 -16.06
N LEU A 2 -11.06 4.95 -16.24
CA LEU A 2 -10.25 5.86 -17.09
C LEU A 2 -10.80 5.98 -18.51
N ASP A 3 -11.18 4.87 -19.13
CA ASP A 3 -11.75 4.87 -20.49
C ASP A 3 -13.09 5.59 -20.56
N GLY A 4 -13.98 5.38 -19.58
CA GLY A 4 -15.26 6.09 -19.50
C GLY A 4 -15.10 7.61 -19.30
N LEU A 5 -13.99 8.05 -18.70
CA LEU A 5 -13.63 9.45 -18.51
C LEU A 5 -12.73 9.99 -19.65
N LYS A 6 -12.38 9.16 -20.62
CA LYS A 6 -11.46 9.50 -21.73
C LYS A 6 -10.07 9.97 -21.22
N ILE A 7 -9.60 9.41 -20.10
CA ILE A 7 -8.29 9.69 -19.53
C ILE A 7 -7.32 8.64 -20.07
N ASP A 8 -6.31 9.07 -20.81
CA ASP A 8 -5.31 8.17 -21.39
C ASP A 8 -4.36 7.62 -20.30
N LYS A 9 -3.77 8.50 -19.50
CA LYS A 9 -2.80 8.16 -18.45
C LYS A 9 -3.11 8.91 -17.16
N ALA A 10 -2.82 8.26 -16.01
CA ALA A 10 -2.98 8.86 -14.69
C ALA A 10 -1.82 8.52 -13.76
N HIS A 11 -1.64 9.33 -12.73
CA HIS A 11 -0.89 8.95 -11.54
C HIS A 11 -1.77 8.00 -10.72
N ILE A 12 -1.26 6.82 -10.38
CA ILE A 12 -2.01 5.77 -9.68
C ILE A 12 -1.52 5.73 -8.24
N VAL A 13 -2.38 6.11 -7.30
CA VAL A 13 -2.06 6.15 -5.87
C VAL A 13 -2.92 5.15 -5.13
N GLY A 14 -2.31 4.32 -4.30
CA GLY A 14 -3.03 3.36 -3.48
C GLY A 14 -2.38 3.14 -2.12
N LEU A 15 -3.22 3.07 -1.08
CA LEU A 15 -2.83 2.70 0.27
C LEU A 15 -3.37 1.31 0.61
N SER A 16 -2.56 0.49 1.27
CA SER A 16 -2.95 -0.83 1.76
C SER A 16 -3.46 -1.75 0.63
N MET A 17 -4.71 -2.16 0.66
CA MET A 17 -5.35 -2.89 -0.44
C MET A 17 -5.30 -2.10 -1.76
N GLY A 18 -5.44 -0.78 -1.70
CA GLY A 18 -5.24 0.11 -2.84
C GLY A 18 -3.80 0.10 -3.35
N GLY A 19 -2.81 -0.08 -2.48
CA GLY A 19 -1.40 -0.26 -2.85
C GLY A 19 -1.17 -1.52 -3.68
N PHE A 20 -1.79 -2.64 -3.29
CA PHE A 20 -1.80 -3.85 -4.13
C PHE A 20 -2.46 -3.58 -5.49
N ALA A 21 -3.59 -2.88 -5.52
CA ALA A 21 -4.27 -2.54 -6.77
C ALA A 21 -3.40 -1.64 -7.67
N ALA A 22 -2.73 -0.63 -7.09
CA ALA A 22 -1.83 0.26 -7.81
C ALA A 22 -0.63 -0.50 -8.41
N LEU A 23 -0.03 -1.43 -7.64
CA LEU A 23 1.05 -2.29 -8.10
C LEU A 23 0.59 -3.18 -9.26
N HIS A 24 -0.57 -3.85 -9.11
CA HIS A 24 -1.16 -4.69 -10.16
C HIS A 24 -1.49 -3.89 -11.41
N PHE A 25 -2.00 -2.68 -11.26
CA PHE A 25 -2.25 -1.78 -12.39
C PHE A 25 -0.94 -1.47 -13.13
N GLY A 26 0.14 -1.21 -12.37
CA GLY A 26 1.44 -0.84 -12.92
C GLY A 26 2.06 -1.89 -13.85
N PHE A 27 2.03 -3.17 -13.50
CA PHE A 27 2.56 -4.21 -14.38
C PHE A 27 1.55 -4.74 -15.40
N THR A 28 0.25 -4.53 -15.18
CA THR A 28 -0.78 -4.97 -16.13
C THR A 28 -1.02 -3.93 -17.24
N TYR A 29 -0.98 -2.64 -16.88
CA TYR A 29 -1.27 -1.52 -17.77
C TYR A 29 -0.18 -0.44 -17.73
N PRO A 30 1.11 -0.77 -17.98
CA PRO A 30 2.23 0.17 -17.81
C PRO A 30 2.07 1.43 -18.67
N ALA A 31 1.51 1.30 -19.87
CA ALA A 31 1.27 2.43 -20.76
C ALA A 31 0.21 3.44 -20.24
N ARG A 32 -0.60 3.04 -19.24
CA ARG A 32 -1.64 3.89 -18.64
C ARG A 32 -1.17 4.62 -17.38
N CYS A 33 0.08 4.36 -16.92
CA CYS A 33 0.65 4.96 -15.74
C CYS A 33 1.51 6.17 -16.09
N ARG A 34 1.25 7.33 -15.46
CA ARG A 34 2.23 8.44 -15.37
C ARG A 34 3.23 8.16 -14.24
N SER A 35 2.73 7.76 -13.08
CA SER A 35 3.50 7.25 -11.95
C SER A 35 2.64 6.31 -11.09
N ILE A 36 3.30 5.61 -10.17
CA ILE A 36 2.66 4.66 -9.25
C ILE A 36 3.09 4.99 -7.82
N VAL A 37 2.14 5.04 -6.90
CA VAL A 37 2.40 5.11 -5.46
C VAL A 37 1.83 3.86 -4.80
N VAL A 38 2.68 3.13 -4.09
CA VAL A 38 2.33 1.93 -3.33
C VAL A 38 2.60 2.22 -1.86
N ALA A 39 1.56 2.57 -1.12
CA ALA A 39 1.66 2.97 0.27
C ALA A 39 1.12 1.89 1.21
N GLY A 40 1.76 1.62 2.35
CA GLY A 40 1.32 0.70 3.39
C GLY A 40 0.95 -0.69 2.86
N CYS A 41 1.75 -1.25 1.97
CA CYS A 41 1.39 -2.43 1.20
C CYS A 41 2.31 -3.61 1.55
N GLY A 42 1.74 -4.67 2.17
CA GLY A 42 2.57 -5.82 2.50
C GLY A 42 2.01 -6.81 3.50
N TYR A 43 1.04 -6.45 4.32
CA TYR A 43 0.54 -7.33 5.37
C TYR A 43 0.13 -8.70 4.81
N GLY A 44 0.63 -9.77 5.45
CA GLY A 44 0.39 -11.15 5.03
C GLY A 44 1.14 -11.57 3.75
N ALA A 45 2.09 -10.78 3.25
CA ALA A 45 2.87 -11.13 2.07
C ALA A 45 4.12 -11.96 2.37
N ALA A 46 4.71 -11.84 3.57
CA ALA A 46 5.94 -12.55 3.93
C ALA A 46 5.82 -14.07 3.75
N PRO A 47 6.89 -14.74 3.31
CA PRO A 47 6.93 -16.21 3.25
C PRO A 47 6.58 -16.82 4.59
N GLY A 48 5.69 -17.80 4.60
CA GLY A 48 5.19 -18.45 5.83
C GLY A 48 3.99 -17.78 6.50
N GLU A 49 3.72 -16.50 6.22
CA GLU A 49 2.59 -15.76 6.82
C GLU A 49 1.27 -15.91 6.04
N ARG A 50 1.31 -16.47 4.83
CA ARG A 50 0.13 -16.56 3.94
C ARG A 50 -1.04 -17.34 4.53
N ALA A 51 -0.79 -18.48 5.14
CA ALA A 51 -1.83 -19.32 5.75
C ALA A 51 -2.49 -18.58 6.92
N LYS A 52 -1.68 -18.04 7.83
CA LYS A 52 -2.14 -17.24 8.97
C LYS A 52 -2.96 -16.04 8.50
N PHE A 53 -2.47 -15.29 7.51
CA PHE A 53 -3.19 -14.14 6.97
C PHE A 53 -4.54 -14.54 6.33
N ALA A 54 -4.61 -15.69 5.66
CA ALA A 54 -5.85 -16.19 5.09
C ALA A 54 -6.87 -16.56 6.18
N GLU A 55 -6.41 -17.13 7.30
CA GLU A 55 -7.23 -17.40 8.49
C GLU A 55 -7.71 -16.10 9.15
N GLU A 56 -6.83 -15.12 9.33
CA GLU A 56 -7.18 -13.79 9.87
C GLU A 56 -8.19 -13.05 8.99
N ALA A 57 -8.06 -13.16 7.67
CA ALA A 57 -9.01 -12.57 6.74
C ALA A 57 -10.40 -13.24 6.86
N GLU A 58 -10.46 -14.57 6.99
CA GLU A 58 -11.72 -15.28 7.23
C GLU A 58 -12.32 -14.92 8.58
N ALA A 59 -11.53 -14.92 9.65
CA ALA A 59 -11.98 -14.53 10.99
C ALA A 59 -12.51 -13.09 11.02
N SER A 60 -11.86 -12.17 10.29
CA SER A 60 -12.33 -10.80 10.15
C SER A 60 -13.68 -10.73 9.43
N ALA A 61 -13.86 -11.51 8.35
CA ALA A 61 -15.13 -11.58 7.63
C ALA A 61 -16.26 -12.09 8.52
N GLN A 62 -16.03 -13.18 9.26
CA GLN A 62 -17.00 -13.75 10.22
C GLN A 62 -17.35 -12.72 11.30
N ARG A 63 -16.34 -12.05 11.88
CA ARG A 63 -16.56 -11.02 12.90
C ARG A 63 -17.40 -9.85 12.37
N PHE A 64 -17.22 -9.44 11.10
CA PHE A 64 -18.05 -8.40 10.50
C PHE A 64 -19.50 -8.85 10.37
N GLU A 65 -19.74 -10.09 9.94
CA GLU A 65 -21.10 -10.65 9.82
C GLU A 65 -21.79 -10.80 11.19
N GLU A 66 -21.06 -11.26 12.21
CA GLU A 66 -21.59 -11.46 13.55
C GLU A 66 -21.93 -10.13 14.27
N LEU A 67 -21.06 -9.13 14.16
CA LEU A 67 -21.17 -7.87 14.90
C LEU A 67 -21.80 -6.73 14.10
N THR A 68 -21.89 -6.85 12.79
CA THR A 68 -22.04 -5.78 11.79
C THR A 68 -20.83 -4.82 11.76
N MET A 69 -20.61 -4.12 10.64
CA MET A 69 -19.51 -3.13 10.56
C MET A 69 -19.65 -2.02 11.58
N LYS A 70 -20.87 -1.62 11.92
CA LYS A 70 -21.14 -0.58 12.94
C LYS A 70 -20.52 -0.90 14.30
N LYS A 71 -20.47 -2.18 14.70
CA LYS A 71 -19.86 -2.61 15.98
C LYS A 71 -18.42 -3.08 15.82
N ALA A 72 -18.07 -3.63 14.66
CA ALA A 72 -16.73 -4.18 14.43
C ALA A 72 -15.68 -3.11 14.11
N ALA A 73 -16.09 -1.97 13.55
CA ALA A 73 -15.21 -0.92 13.06
C ALA A 73 -14.28 -0.35 14.12
N GLU A 74 -14.76 -0.08 15.33
CA GLU A 74 -13.92 0.46 16.40
C GLU A 74 -12.78 -0.49 16.77
N GLY A 75 -13.08 -1.77 16.96
CA GLY A 75 -12.05 -2.78 17.22
C GLY A 75 -11.06 -2.95 16.06
N TYR A 76 -11.53 -2.85 14.82
CA TYR A 76 -10.66 -2.89 13.66
C TYR A 76 -9.78 -1.63 13.54
N ALA A 77 -10.32 -0.45 13.89
CA ALA A 77 -9.59 0.81 13.91
C ALA A 77 -8.54 0.88 15.03
N LEU A 78 -8.65 0.04 16.07
CA LEU A 78 -7.68 -0.09 17.18
C LEU A 78 -6.56 -1.11 16.88
N GLY A 79 -6.47 -1.64 15.67
CA GLY A 79 -5.40 -2.57 15.30
C GLY A 79 -4.00 -1.99 15.55
N PRO A 80 -3.01 -2.83 15.89
CA PRO A 80 -1.67 -2.38 16.33
C PRO A 80 -1.03 -1.34 15.42
N THR A 81 -1.17 -1.50 14.12
CA THR A 81 -0.58 -0.59 13.12
C THR A 81 -1.31 0.75 12.99
N ARG A 82 -2.38 0.99 13.78
CA ARG A 82 -3.16 2.25 13.78
C ARG A 82 -3.08 3.02 15.09
N VAL A 83 -2.28 2.52 16.03
CA VAL A 83 -2.08 3.16 17.34
C VAL A 83 -1.51 4.57 17.19
N GLN A 84 -0.57 4.78 16.28
CA GLN A 84 0.01 6.10 16.04
C GLN A 84 -1.02 7.11 15.51
N HIS A 85 -1.94 6.70 14.65
CA HIS A 85 -3.02 7.58 14.21
C HIS A 85 -3.87 8.05 15.41
N GLN A 86 -4.26 7.14 16.30
CA GLN A 86 -5.02 7.50 17.51
C GLN A 86 -4.22 8.43 18.43
N ASN A 87 -2.92 8.18 18.60
CA ASN A 87 -2.07 8.98 19.48
C ASN A 87 -1.85 10.41 18.97
N LYS A 88 -1.63 10.56 17.65
CA LYS A 88 -1.34 11.85 17.01
C LYS A 88 -2.59 12.69 16.80
N ASP A 89 -3.67 12.07 16.36
CA ASP A 89 -4.94 12.74 16.06
C ASP A 89 -6.13 11.89 16.54
N PRO A 90 -6.46 11.95 17.84
CA PRO A 90 -7.60 11.19 18.38
C PRO A 90 -8.93 11.54 17.72
N ARG A 91 -9.09 12.79 17.24
CA ARG A 91 -10.29 13.23 16.53
C ARG A 91 -10.35 12.60 15.14
N GLY A 92 -9.31 12.74 14.33
CA GLY A 92 -9.24 12.16 12.99
C GLY A 92 -9.31 10.62 13.03
N TRP A 93 -8.72 10.01 14.07
CA TRP A 93 -8.89 8.57 14.30
C TRP A 93 -10.35 8.20 14.56
N ARG A 94 -11.10 8.99 15.34
CA ARG A 94 -12.53 8.76 15.57
C ARG A 94 -13.32 8.89 14.26
N GLU A 95 -13.06 9.93 13.48
CA GLU A 95 -13.68 10.12 12.16
C GLU A 95 -13.39 8.91 11.24
N PHE A 96 -12.17 8.39 11.25
CA PHE A 96 -11.79 7.18 10.51
C PHE A 96 -12.57 5.95 10.98
N ALA A 97 -12.71 5.74 12.30
CA ALA A 97 -13.48 4.62 12.86
C ALA A 97 -14.99 4.72 12.51
N ASP A 98 -15.55 5.94 12.57
CA ASP A 98 -16.95 6.20 12.22
C ASP A 98 -17.21 5.93 10.73
N GLN A 99 -16.31 6.37 9.84
CA GLN A 99 -16.39 6.08 8.40
C GLN A 99 -16.26 4.58 8.09
N LEU A 100 -15.42 3.84 8.81
CA LEU A 100 -15.37 2.38 8.71
C LEU A 100 -16.71 1.74 9.09
N ALA A 101 -17.39 2.28 10.07
CA ALA A 101 -18.70 1.78 10.52
C ALA A 101 -19.82 1.95 9.48
N GLU A 102 -19.66 2.88 8.53
CA GLU A 102 -20.59 3.12 7.42
C GLU A 102 -20.51 2.06 6.31
N HIS A 103 -19.43 1.25 6.27
CA HIS A 103 -19.28 0.23 5.24
C HIS A 103 -20.37 -0.84 5.33
N SER A 104 -20.80 -1.34 4.16
CA SER A 104 -21.67 -2.50 4.10
C SER A 104 -20.99 -3.69 4.79
N THR A 105 -21.69 -4.30 5.74
CA THR A 105 -21.22 -5.51 6.43
C THR A 105 -20.94 -6.64 5.45
N GLU A 106 -21.86 -6.89 4.52
CA GLU A 106 -21.70 -7.89 3.46
C GLU A 106 -20.52 -7.54 2.54
N GLY A 107 -20.42 -6.27 2.08
CA GLY A 107 -19.33 -5.81 1.23
C GLY A 107 -17.96 -5.93 1.90
N ALA A 108 -17.85 -5.62 3.18
CA ALA A 108 -16.63 -5.78 3.95
C ALA A 108 -16.23 -7.26 4.09
N ALA A 109 -17.15 -8.13 4.44
CA ALA A 109 -16.91 -9.57 4.56
C ALA A 109 -16.52 -10.20 3.21
N LEU A 110 -17.20 -9.84 2.13
CA LEU A 110 -16.88 -10.29 0.77
C LEU A 110 -15.50 -9.79 0.33
N THR A 111 -15.12 -8.58 0.71
CA THR A 111 -13.77 -8.03 0.42
C THR A 111 -12.68 -8.82 1.14
N MET A 112 -12.89 -9.16 2.41
CA MET A 112 -11.93 -9.99 3.15
C MET A 112 -11.76 -11.36 2.50
N ARG A 113 -12.84 -12.04 2.12
CA ARG A 113 -12.79 -13.37 1.50
C ARG A 113 -12.34 -13.34 0.04
N GLY A 114 -12.87 -12.40 -0.75
CA GLY A 114 -12.69 -12.34 -2.20
C GLY A 114 -11.37 -11.70 -2.63
N VAL A 115 -10.89 -10.71 -1.89
CA VAL A 115 -9.68 -9.95 -2.21
C VAL A 115 -8.54 -10.28 -1.25
N GLN A 116 -8.68 -9.99 0.04
CA GLN A 116 -7.58 -10.11 0.99
C GLN A 116 -7.08 -11.56 1.12
N LYS A 117 -7.98 -12.48 1.34
CA LYS A 117 -7.66 -13.92 1.48
C LYS A 117 -7.05 -14.52 0.21
N ARG A 118 -7.47 -14.07 -0.96
CA ARG A 118 -7.12 -14.68 -2.27
C ARG A 118 -5.97 -13.99 -3.00
N ARG A 119 -5.63 -12.75 -2.65
CA ARG A 119 -4.57 -12.03 -3.37
C ARG A 119 -3.25 -12.80 -3.29
N PRO A 120 -2.41 -12.78 -4.34
CA PRO A 120 -1.09 -13.40 -4.32
C PRO A 120 -0.18 -12.69 -3.30
N SER A 121 0.87 -13.39 -2.84
CA SER A 121 1.94 -12.74 -2.10
C SER A 121 2.72 -11.77 -3.01
N LEU A 122 3.23 -10.68 -2.44
CA LEU A 122 4.17 -9.80 -3.14
C LEU A 122 5.45 -10.53 -3.53
N PHE A 123 5.86 -11.53 -2.76
CA PHE A 123 7.03 -12.36 -3.05
C PHE A 123 6.83 -13.22 -4.31
N ASP A 124 5.58 -13.58 -4.64
CA ASP A 124 5.23 -14.31 -5.87
C ASP A 124 5.20 -13.39 -7.12
N LEU A 125 5.23 -12.07 -6.91
CA LEU A 125 5.10 -11.08 -7.97
C LEU A 125 6.44 -10.43 -8.40
N VAL A 126 7.56 -10.93 -7.89
CA VAL A 126 8.90 -10.34 -8.11
C VAL A 126 9.21 -10.17 -9.60
N GLU A 127 8.96 -11.17 -10.43
CA GLU A 127 9.25 -11.08 -11.87
C GLU A 127 8.35 -10.03 -12.57
N LYS A 128 7.11 -9.87 -12.12
CA LYS A 128 6.23 -8.81 -12.62
C LYS A 128 6.68 -7.43 -12.16
N MET A 129 7.19 -7.30 -10.93
CA MET A 129 7.72 -6.03 -10.42
C MET A 129 8.89 -5.52 -11.27
N LYS A 130 9.75 -6.41 -11.76
CA LYS A 130 10.89 -6.06 -12.62
C LYS A 130 10.47 -5.43 -13.96
N THR A 131 9.23 -5.65 -14.40
CA THR A 131 8.70 -5.09 -15.65
C THR A 131 8.11 -3.69 -15.48
N ILE A 132 7.97 -3.18 -14.26
CA ILE A 132 7.44 -1.84 -14.02
C ILE A 132 8.47 -0.79 -14.47
N SER A 133 8.09 0.02 -15.45
CA SER A 133 8.89 1.13 -15.99
C SER A 133 8.42 2.51 -15.56
N ALA A 134 7.19 2.62 -15.05
CA ALA A 134 6.64 3.88 -14.57
C ALA A 134 7.39 4.38 -13.33
N PRO A 135 7.59 5.69 -13.15
CA PRO A 135 8.05 6.30 -11.90
C PRO A 135 7.29 5.74 -10.72
N THR A 136 7.98 5.16 -9.74
CA THR A 136 7.33 4.46 -8.63
C THR A 136 7.82 4.96 -7.28
N LEU A 137 6.88 5.27 -6.38
CA LEU A 137 7.16 5.61 -4.99
C LEU A 137 6.51 4.57 -4.07
N ILE A 138 7.32 3.97 -3.22
CA ILE A 138 6.89 3.06 -2.16
C ILE A 138 6.95 3.83 -0.85
N MET A 139 5.87 3.81 -0.07
CA MET A 139 5.79 4.52 1.21
C MET A 139 5.28 3.59 2.30
N THR A 140 5.87 3.65 3.48
CA THR A 140 5.40 2.90 4.66
C THR A 140 5.72 3.67 5.94
N GLY A 141 4.96 3.44 6.99
CA GLY A 141 5.32 3.88 8.33
C GLY A 141 6.36 2.95 8.95
N ASP A 142 7.23 3.47 9.80
CA ASP A 142 8.24 2.67 10.50
C ASP A 142 7.66 1.73 11.56
N GLU A 143 6.40 1.97 11.99
CA GLU A 143 5.63 1.11 12.88
C GLU A 143 4.58 0.26 12.14
N ASP A 144 4.52 0.33 10.83
CA ASP A 144 3.76 -0.60 9.99
C ASP A 144 4.62 -1.85 9.67
N TRP A 145 5.04 -2.54 10.73
CA TRP A 145 5.98 -3.66 10.68
C TRP A 145 5.72 -4.68 9.56
N PRO A 146 4.45 -5.10 9.30
CA PRO A 146 4.18 -6.09 8.25
C PRO A 146 4.44 -5.56 6.83
N CYS A 147 4.62 -4.25 6.65
CA CYS A 147 4.82 -3.62 5.34
C CYS A 147 6.28 -3.22 5.08
N LEU A 148 7.16 -3.25 6.10
CA LEU A 148 8.58 -2.84 5.95
C LEU A 148 9.35 -3.78 5.03
N GLU A 149 9.37 -5.08 5.31
CA GLU A 149 10.07 -6.06 4.48
C GLU A 149 9.53 -6.11 3.04
N PRO A 150 8.20 -6.16 2.82
CA PRO A 150 7.62 -6.03 1.49
C PRO A 150 7.96 -4.71 0.79
N GLY A 151 8.06 -3.60 1.51
CA GLY A 151 8.51 -2.31 0.98
C GLY A 151 9.94 -2.38 0.43
N ILE A 152 10.84 -3.01 1.19
CA ILE A 152 12.22 -3.27 0.76
C ILE A 152 12.28 -4.22 -0.45
N LEU A 153 11.44 -5.27 -0.45
CA LEU A 153 11.32 -6.19 -1.58
C LEU A 153 10.94 -5.44 -2.86
N MET A 154 9.89 -4.62 -2.82
CA MET A 154 9.45 -3.81 -3.95
C MET A 154 10.55 -2.85 -4.41
N LYS A 155 11.23 -2.16 -3.47
CA LYS A 155 12.35 -1.26 -3.78
C LYS A 155 13.49 -1.98 -4.49
N LYS A 156 13.79 -3.21 -4.10
CA LYS A 156 14.86 -4.01 -4.73
C LYS A 156 14.49 -4.44 -6.16
N ASN A 157 13.23 -4.72 -6.42
CA ASN A 157 12.79 -5.38 -7.66
C ASN A 157 12.16 -4.43 -8.69
N ILE A 158 11.67 -3.26 -8.31
CA ILE A 158 11.17 -2.25 -9.26
C ILE A 158 12.31 -1.31 -9.62
N PRO A 159 12.74 -1.25 -10.90
CA PRO A 159 13.90 -0.45 -11.31
C PRO A 159 13.75 1.05 -11.04
N THR A 160 12.55 1.57 -11.16
CA THR A 160 12.21 2.98 -10.99
C THR A 160 11.78 3.35 -9.57
N ALA A 161 11.80 2.40 -8.61
CA ALA A 161 11.26 2.66 -7.29
C ALA A 161 12.18 3.54 -6.42
N ALA A 162 11.58 4.51 -5.74
CA ALA A 162 12.09 5.09 -4.50
C ALA A 162 11.33 4.51 -3.30
N LEU A 163 11.95 4.47 -2.12
CA LEU A 163 11.35 4.03 -0.87
C LEU A 163 11.44 5.14 0.16
N VAL A 164 10.31 5.47 0.77
CA VAL A 164 10.20 6.37 1.91
C VAL A 164 9.64 5.58 3.09
N VAL A 165 10.36 5.62 4.21
CA VAL A 165 9.88 5.13 5.50
C VAL A 165 9.64 6.34 6.38
N MET A 166 8.37 6.55 6.78
CA MET A 166 7.94 7.70 7.57
C MET A 166 8.09 7.36 9.07
N GLY A 167 8.87 8.17 9.78
CA GLY A 167 9.14 7.95 11.20
C GLY A 167 7.94 8.22 12.09
N ASN A 168 7.79 7.42 13.16
CA ASN A 168 6.68 7.46 14.11
C ASN A 168 5.31 7.33 13.44
N CYS A 169 5.20 6.56 12.37
CA CYS A 169 3.98 6.36 11.60
C CYS A 169 3.59 4.89 11.57
N GLY A 170 2.31 4.63 11.72
CA GLY A 170 1.71 3.33 11.49
C GLY A 170 1.25 3.13 10.05
N HIS A 171 0.08 2.54 9.91
CA HIS A 171 -0.47 2.14 8.61
C HIS A 171 -1.18 3.28 7.86
N ASN A 172 -1.79 4.21 8.60
CA ASN A 172 -2.59 5.29 8.02
C ASN A 172 -1.74 6.52 7.70
N ILE A 173 -0.57 6.33 7.07
CA ILE A 173 0.44 7.37 6.85
C ILE A 173 -0.10 8.64 6.17
N ASN A 174 -1.13 8.52 5.33
CA ASN A 174 -1.80 9.63 4.69
C ASN A 174 -2.68 10.47 5.64
N LEU A 175 -3.11 9.89 6.75
CA LEU A 175 -3.90 10.55 7.80
C LEU A 175 -3.00 10.98 8.97
N GLU A 176 -1.98 10.19 9.27
CA GLU A 176 -1.04 10.46 10.36
C GLU A 176 -0.08 11.62 10.05
N GLU A 177 0.38 11.72 8.82
CA GLU A 177 1.31 12.76 8.35
C GLU A 177 0.90 13.30 6.96
N PRO A 178 -0.29 13.93 6.83
CA PRO A 178 -0.84 14.32 5.53
C PRO A 178 0.05 15.32 4.78
N ALA A 179 0.74 16.21 5.47
CA ALA A 179 1.63 17.19 4.85
C ALA A 179 2.83 16.50 4.19
N LEU A 180 3.49 15.57 4.89
CA LEU A 180 4.63 14.82 4.35
C LEU A 180 4.19 13.87 3.24
N PHE A 181 3.08 13.18 3.43
CA PHE A 181 2.51 12.30 2.41
C PHE A 181 2.27 13.07 1.10
N ASN A 182 1.56 14.19 1.17
CA ASN A 182 1.23 15.01 0.00
C ASN A 182 2.49 15.67 -0.63
N MET A 183 3.48 16.05 0.18
CA MET A 183 4.76 16.55 -0.33
C MET A 183 5.44 15.51 -1.22
N HIS A 184 5.58 14.28 -0.75
CA HIS A 184 6.18 13.19 -1.53
C HIS A 184 5.40 12.85 -2.80
N LEU A 185 4.06 12.93 -2.76
CA LEU A 185 3.23 12.77 -3.95
C LEU A 185 3.51 13.88 -4.99
N SER A 186 3.55 15.13 -4.52
CA SER A 186 3.78 16.29 -5.37
C SER A 186 5.14 16.22 -6.06
N ASP A 187 6.19 15.86 -5.31
CA ASP A 187 7.54 15.68 -5.85
C ASP A 187 7.59 14.58 -6.91
N LEU A 188 6.96 13.42 -6.64
CA LEU A 188 6.86 12.35 -7.64
C LEU A 188 6.13 12.80 -8.90
N PHE A 189 4.97 13.45 -8.76
CA PHE A 189 4.15 13.84 -9.90
C PHE A 189 4.88 14.84 -10.78
N GLN A 190 5.50 15.87 -10.18
CA GLN A 190 6.28 16.88 -10.91
C GLN A 190 7.47 16.24 -11.63
N ALA A 191 8.23 15.38 -10.95
CA ALA A 191 9.38 14.73 -11.57
C ALA A 191 8.96 13.75 -12.68
N ALA A 192 7.86 13.02 -12.50
CA ALA A 192 7.32 12.10 -13.50
C ALA A 192 6.82 12.85 -14.75
N ASP A 193 6.08 13.94 -14.58
CA ASP A 193 5.55 14.73 -15.68
C ASP A 193 6.68 15.47 -16.44
N ALA A 194 7.74 15.85 -15.75
CA ALA A 194 8.95 16.43 -16.37
C ALA A 194 9.87 15.39 -17.02
N GLY A 195 9.59 14.07 -16.90
CA GLY A 195 10.49 13.01 -17.35
C GLY A 195 11.82 12.94 -16.58
N ALA A 196 11.87 13.52 -15.38
CA ALA A 196 13.08 13.68 -14.57
C ALA A 196 13.20 12.61 -13.45
N TRP A 197 12.23 11.69 -13.32
CA TRP A 197 12.32 10.62 -12.32
C TRP A 197 13.39 9.61 -12.69
N PRO A 198 14.38 9.34 -11.82
CA PRO A 198 15.51 8.49 -12.16
C PRO A 198 15.15 7.01 -12.16
N THR A 199 15.77 6.26 -13.06
CA THR A 199 15.91 4.80 -12.93
C THR A 199 17.14 4.52 -12.05
N ARG A 200 17.04 3.51 -11.19
CA ARG A 200 18.15 3.14 -10.31
C ARG A 200 19.36 2.70 -11.13
N ASP A 201 20.52 3.27 -10.81
CA ASP A 201 21.80 2.83 -11.38
C ASP A 201 22.08 1.37 -10.93
N PRO A 202 22.32 0.44 -11.86
CA PRO A 202 22.62 -0.96 -11.54
C PRO A 202 23.83 -1.11 -10.59
N ARG A 203 24.78 -0.20 -10.63
CA ARG A 203 25.95 -0.18 -9.72
C ARG A 203 25.57 -0.06 -8.27
N ALA A 204 24.44 0.58 -7.97
CA ALA A 204 23.91 0.68 -6.61
C ALA A 204 23.43 -0.66 -6.02
N MET A 205 23.36 -1.72 -6.83
CA MET A 205 23.00 -3.08 -6.42
C MET A 205 24.21 -4.02 -6.32
N ALA A 206 25.42 -3.51 -6.51
CA ALA A 206 26.63 -4.31 -6.40
C ALA A 206 26.78 -4.88 -4.98
N GLY A 207 27.16 -6.15 -4.89
CA GLY A 207 27.30 -6.86 -3.59
C GLY A 207 28.56 -6.49 -2.79
N SER A 208 29.40 -5.59 -3.31
CA SER A 208 30.65 -5.17 -2.68
C SER A 208 30.68 -3.65 -2.49
N ILE A 209 31.07 -3.20 -1.30
CA ILE A 209 31.32 -1.78 -1.00
C ILE A 209 32.51 -1.20 -1.79
N LEU A 210 33.32 -2.04 -2.41
CA LEU A 210 34.49 -1.64 -3.19
C LEU A 210 34.20 -1.45 -4.68
N GLY A 211 32.94 -1.52 -5.10
CA GLY A 211 32.53 -1.27 -6.48
C GLY A 211 33.06 -2.28 -7.52
N ARG A 212 33.32 -3.51 -7.08
CA ARG A 212 33.82 -4.60 -7.95
C ARG A 212 32.71 -5.57 -8.29
#